data_ba3bc2c0c0b833e80cd5e1305790fd2e
#
_entry.id   ba3bc2c0c0b833e80cd5e1305790fd2e
#
_cell.length_a   1.000
_cell.length_b   1.000
_cell.length_c   1.000
_cell.angle_alpha   90.00
_cell.angle_beta   90.00
_cell.angle_gamma   90.00
#
_symmetry.space_group_name_H-M   'P 1'
#
loop_
_entity.id
_entity.type
_entity.pdbx_description
1 polymer ?
#
loop_
_entity_poly.entity_id
_entity_poly.type
_entity_poly.pdbx_seq_one_letter_code
_entity_poly.pdbx_strand_id
1 'polypeptide(L)'
;AWEQRKLGDLVVDYVEKTSVQNQFPMLTSSQQKGIVLQEDYFANRQVTTENNIGYFVLPRGYFTFRSRSDNDVFVFNRNDIIDRGIISYFYPVFTLKSADSDFFLRRINNGIQRQLSIQAEGTGQHVLSLKKFKNIVAMFPSEGEQKKIGSFFKQLDDTIALHQRKLDTL
;
A
#
# COMPACT_ATOMS: atom_id res chain seq x y z
N ALA A 1 -7.01 -21.63 -14.20
CA ALA A 1 -7.94 -21.53 -13.06
C ALA A 1 -7.27 -20.83 -11.88
N TRP A 2 -8.04 -20.11 -11.13
CA TRP A 2 -7.53 -19.44 -9.91
C TRP A 2 -7.35 -20.48 -8.80
N GLU A 3 -6.31 -20.32 -8.02
CA GLU A 3 -5.96 -21.23 -6.92
C GLU A 3 -5.88 -20.44 -5.62
N GLN A 4 -6.13 -21.15 -4.51
CA GLN A 4 -5.93 -20.58 -3.18
C GLN A 4 -4.44 -20.41 -2.91
N ARG A 5 -4.07 -19.21 -2.48
CA ARG A 5 -2.70 -18.90 -2.08
C ARG A 5 -2.69 -18.18 -0.75
N LYS A 6 -1.76 -18.56 0.10
CA LYS A 6 -1.50 -17.83 1.34
C LYS A 6 -0.68 -16.58 1.01
N LEU A 7 -1.12 -15.41 1.48
CA LEU A 7 -0.43 -14.15 1.18
C LEU A 7 1.03 -14.17 1.65
N GLY A 8 1.32 -14.87 2.73
CA GLY A 8 2.69 -15.04 3.23
C GLY A 8 3.66 -15.70 2.23
N ASP A 9 3.14 -16.45 1.27
CA ASP A 9 3.96 -17.05 0.21
C ASP A 9 4.30 -16.05 -0.90
N LEU A 10 3.62 -14.92 -0.94
CA LEU A 10 3.79 -13.88 -1.96
C LEU A 10 4.40 -12.59 -1.40
N VAL A 11 4.40 -12.43 -0.08
CA VAL A 11 4.81 -11.20 0.60
C VAL A 11 6.19 -11.39 1.24
N VAL A 12 7.06 -10.41 1.05
CA VAL A 12 8.38 -10.36 1.67
C VAL A 12 8.43 -9.13 2.60
N ASP A 13 8.63 -9.38 3.88
CA ASP A 13 8.80 -8.31 4.87
C ASP A 13 10.01 -7.46 4.52
N TYR A 14 9.88 -6.16 4.68
CA TYR A 14 11.00 -5.24 4.49
C TYR A 14 11.05 -4.27 5.67
N VAL A 15 12.18 -4.27 6.37
CA VAL A 15 12.38 -3.37 7.51
C VAL A 15 13.72 -2.65 7.34
N GLU A 16 13.64 -1.38 6.94
CA GLU A 16 14.77 -0.46 6.95
C GLU A 16 14.31 0.78 7.71
N LYS A 17 15.06 1.14 8.75
CA LYS A 17 14.73 2.28 9.62
C LYS A 17 15.68 3.44 9.36
N THR A 18 15.15 4.65 9.43
CA THR A 18 15.96 5.85 9.31
C THR A 18 16.87 6.00 10.54
N SER A 19 18.09 6.47 10.30
CA SER A 19 19.08 6.72 11.33
C SER A 19 19.31 8.21 11.59
N VAL A 20 18.86 9.08 10.70
CA VAL A 20 18.96 10.53 10.85
C VAL A 20 17.62 11.19 10.55
N GLN A 21 17.43 12.37 11.13
CA GLN A 21 16.22 13.17 10.93
C GLN A 21 16.11 13.60 9.45
N ASN A 22 14.92 13.45 8.86
CA ASN A 22 14.64 13.83 7.47
C ASN A 22 15.57 13.15 6.46
N GLN A 23 15.93 11.89 6.70
CA GLN A 23 16.83 11.14 5.83
C GLN A 23 16.29 11.03 4.41
N PHE A 24 14.98 10.86 4.27
CA PHE A 24 14.26 10.84 2.99
C PHE A 24 12.97 11.66 3.13
N PRO A 25 12.33 12.05 2.02
CA PRO A 25 11.06 12.79 2.10
C PRO A 25 9.96 12.00 2.81
N MET A 26 9.15 12.70 3.61
CA MET A 26 8.00 12.12 4.30
C MET A 26 6.88 11.80 3.31
N LEU A 27 6.34 10.60 3.43
CA LEU A 27 5.20 10.13 2.65
C LEU A 27 3.96 9.99 3.53
N THR A 28 2.80 10.17 2.91
CA THR A 28 1.49 9.90 3.51
C THR A 28 0.79 8.82 2.68
N SER A 29 0.23 7.83 3.35
CA SER A 29 -0.60 6.80 2.73
C SER A 29 -2.06 7.26 2.80
N SER A 30 -2.56 7.80 1.72
CA SER A 30 -3.92 8.31 1.61
C SER A 30 -4.88 7.21 1.20
N GLN A 31 -6.09 7.19 1.75
CA GLN A 31 -7.11 6.23 1.34
C GLN A 31 -7.62 6.48 -0.08
N GLN A 32 -7.55 7.71 -0.56
CA GLN A 32 -8.12 8.09 -1.86
C GLN A 32 -7.06 8.42 -2.91
N LYS A 33 -5.91 8.93 -2.49
CA LYS A 33 -4.87 9.44 -3.40
C LYS A 33 -3.64 8.54 -3.48
N GLY A 34 -3.63 7.42 -2.77
CA GLY A 34 -2.46 6.54 -2.71
C GLY A 34 -1.32 7.15 -1.89
N ILE A 35 -0.10 6.84 -2.26
CA ILE A 35 1.09 7.42 -1.64
C ILE A 35 1.32 8.81 -2.22
N VAL A 36 1.39 9.81 -1.35
CA VAL A 36 1.67 11.19 -1.71
C VAL A 36 2.76 11.76 -0.80
N LEU A 37 3.42 12.82 -1.25
CA LEU A 37 4.33 13.56 -0.37
C LEU A 37 3.51 14.25 0.72
N GLN A 38 3.98 14.16 1.97
CA GLN A 38 3.28 14.77 3.10
C GLN A 38 3.14 16.28 2.92
N GLU A 39 4.16 16.94 2.41
CA GLU A 39 4.14 18.38 2.16
C GLU A 39 3.06 18.79 1.15
N ASP A 40 2.79 17.96 0.14
CA ASP A 40 1.75 18.23 -0.86
C ASP A 40 0.36 17.97 -0.30
N TYR A 41 0.21 16.93 0.53
CA TYR A 41 -1.06 16.56 1.13
C TYR A 41 -1.55 17.61 2.14
N PHE A 42 -0.60 18.22 2.85
CA PHE A 42 -0.86 19.25 3.86
C PHE A 42 -0.35 20.62 3.41
N ALA A 43 -0.47 20.96 2.13
CA ALA A 43 0.10 22.16 1.51
C ALA A 43 -0.20 23.48 2.23
N ASN A 44 -1.33 23.56 2.95
CA ASN A 44 -1.74 24.74 3.70
C ASN A 44 -1.48 24.62 5.21
N ARG A 45 -0.78 23.57 5.65
CA ARG A 45 -0.44 23.35 7.05
C ARG A 45 1.07 23.37 7.21
N GLN A 46 1.52 24.04 8.26
CA GLN A 46 2.90 23.88 8.70
C GLN A 46 3.06 22.43 9.17
N VAL A 47 3.81 21.64 8.41
CA VAL A 47 4.15 20.27 8.81
C VAL A 47 5.11 20.40 9.98
N THR A 48 4.67 19.97 11.17
CA THR A 48 5.53 19.94 12.33
C THR A 48 6.67 18.96 12.07
N THR A 49 7.89 19.39 12.33
CA THR A 49 9.07 18.55 12.26
C THR A 49 9.08 17.60 13.45
N GLU A 50 8.21 16.60 13.42
CA GLU A 50 8.29 15.52 14.40
C GLU A 50 9.58 14.72 14.18
N ASN A 51 10.06 14.13 15.26
CA ASN A 51 11.20 13.22 15.18
C ASN A 51 10.82 12.01 14.32
N ASN A 52 11.49 11.86 13.20
CA ASN A 52 11.26 10.75 12.26
C ASN A 52 12.45 9.77 12.18
N ILE A 53 13.33 9.81 13.15
CA ILE A 53 14.37 8.79 13.31
C ILE A 53 13.68 7.49 13.75
N GLY A 54 14.02 6.39 13.10
CA GLY A 54 13.41 5.11 13.36
C GLY A 54 12.12 4.85 12.55
N TYR A 55 11.74 5.78 11.68
CA TYR A 55 10.65 5.56 10.74
C TYR A 55 11.06 4.54 9.68
N PHE A 56 10.08 3.93 9.03
CA PHE A 56 10.33 2.96 7.98
C PHE A 56 10.65 3.64 6.66
N VAL A 57 11.63 3.09 5.96
CA VAL A 57 11.92 3.49 4.58
C VAL A 57 10.96 2.73 3.66
N LEU A 58 10.31 3.46 2.75
CA LEU A 58 9.39 2.91 1.75
C LEU A 58 9.98 3.14 0.37
N PRO A 59 10.71 2.16 -0.18
CA PRO A 59 11.30 2.28 -1.51
C PRO A 59 10.24 2.28 -2.61
N ARG A 60 10.62 2.76 -3.79
CA ARG A 60 9.75 2.69 -4.97
C ARG A 60 9.32 1.25 -5.25
N GLY A 61 8.04 1.06 -5.52
CA GLY A 61 7.48 -0.26 -5.82
C GLY A 61 7.10 -1.08 -4.60
N TYR A 62 7.43 -0.62 -3.40
CA TYR A 62 7.10 -1.31 -2.16
C TYR A 62 5.73 -0.86 -1.66
N PHE A 63 5.11 -1.73 -0.88
CA PHE A 63 3.75 -1.60 -0.39
C PHE A 63 3.73 -1.24 1.08
N THR A 64 2.67 -0.56 1.49
CA THR A 64 2.40 -0.28 2.89
C THR A 64 0.90 -0.17 3.15
N PHE A 65 0.53 -0.22 4.41
CA PHE A 65 -0.83 0.03 4.87
C PHE A 65 -0.78 0.54 6.30
N ARG A 66 -1.81 1.27 6.72
CA ARG A 66 -1.94 1.66 8.12
C ARG A 66 -2.39 0.45 8.92
N SER A 67 -1.58 0.00 9.88
CA SER A 67 -1.86 -1.20 10.67
C SER A 67 -3.00 -1.02 11.67
N ARG A 68 -3.46 0.20 11.90
CA ARG A 68 -4.52 0.53 12.84
C ARG A 68 -5.71 1.15 12.12
N SER A 69 -6.92 0.70 12.48
CA SER A 69 -8.16 1.20 11.88
C SER A 69 -9.25 1.30 12.94
N ASP A 70 -10.04 2.36 12.88
CA ASP A 70 -11.18 2.56 13.76
C ASP A 70 -12.44 1.86 13.25
N ASN A 71 -12.48 1.50 11.97
CA ASN A 71 -13.66 0.95 11.29
C ASN A 71 -13.41 -0.38 10.56
N ASP A 72 -12.33 -1.09 10.87
CA ASP A 72 -11.92 -2.35 10.21
C ASP A 72 -11.61 -2.22 8.72
N VAL A 73 -11.48 -1.03 8.19
CA VAL A 73 -11.10 -0.82 6.80
C VAL A 73 -9.58 -0.61 6.70
N PHE A 74 -8.94 -1.42 5.88
CA PHE A 74 -7.51 -1.33 5.63
C PHE A 74 -7.28 -1.10 4.14
N VAL A 75 -6.52 -0.06 3.81
CA VAL A 75 -6.19 0.32 2.44
C VAL A 75 -4.70 0.14 2.21
N PHE A 76 -4.35 -0.56 1.15
CA PHE A 76 -2.97 -0.85 0.77
C PHE A 76 -2.56 0.09 -0.35
N ASN A 77 -1.39 0.68 -0.22
CA ASN A 77 -0.83 1.58 -1.21
C ASN A 77 0.59 1.15 -1.58
N ARG A 78 1.02 1.55 -2.76
CA ARG A 78 2.37 1.29 -3.26
C ARG A 78 3.04 2.62 -3.57
N ASN A 79 4.33 2.73 -3.25
CA ASN A 79 5.09 3.93 -3.58
C ASN A 79 5.49 3.91 -5.05
N ASP A 80 4.80 4.72 -5.86
CA ASP A 80 5.07 4.87 -7.29
C ASP A 80 5.66 6.25 -7.63
N ILE A 81 5.96 7.09 -6.64
CA ILE A 81 6.24 8.51 -6.87
C ILE A 81 7.70 8.92 -6.68
N ILE A 82 8.43 8.31 -5.74
CA ILE A 82 9.84 8.66 -5.47
C ILE A 82 10.66 7.40 -5.22
N ASP A 83 11.98 7.50 -5.34
CA ASP A 83 12.86 6.33 -5.17
C ASP A 83 12.85 5.81 -3.74
N ARG A 84 12.90 6.70 -2.75
CA ARG A 84 12.82 6.38 -1.33
C ARG A 84 12.12 7.48 -0.57
N GLY A 85 11.14 7.09 0.21
CA GLY A 85 10.50 7.96 1.17
C GLY A 85 10.49 7.33 2.54
N ILE A 86 10.02 8.05 3.54
CA ILE A 86 9.86 7.53 4.90
C ILE A 86 8.41 7.64 5.33
N ILE A 87 8.00 6.68 6.14
CA ILE A 87 6.63 6.62 6.67
C ILE A 87 6.71 6.15 8.12
N SER A 88 5.71 6.54 8.92
CA SER A 88 5.65 6.18 10.34
C SER A 88 5.71 4.67 10.56
N TYR A 89 6.24 4.25 11.70
CA TYR A 89 6.36 2.83 12.08
C TYR A 89 5.00 2.14 12.30
N PHE A 90 3.89 2.88 12.24
CA PHE A 90 2.54 2.28 12.21
C PHE A 90 2.15 1.75 10.82
N TYR A 91 3.03 1.92 9.84
CA TYR A 91 2.82 1.54 8.45
C TYR A 91 3.84 0.46 8.06
N PRO A 92 3.52 -0.83 8.22
CA PRO A 92 4.42 -1.90 7.79
C PRO A 92 4.73 -1.81 6.30
N VAL A 93 5.96 -2.15 5.94
CA VAL A 93 6.42 -2.12 4.55
C VAL A 93 6.72 -3.53 4.09
N PHE A 94 6.32 -3.85 2.87
CA PHE A 94 6.61 -5.15 2.27
C PHE A 94 6.79 -5.03 0.77
N THR A 95 7.41 -6.04 0.19
CA THR A 95 7.49 -6.23 -1.24
C THR A 95 6.97 -7.62 -1.60
N LEU A 96 7.06 -8.00 -2.86
CA LEU A 96 6.45 -9.24 -3.36
C LEU A 96 7.50 -10.18 -3.92
N LYS A 97 7.14 -11.47 -3.94
CA LYS A 97 7.80 -12.52 -4.69
C LYS A 97 6.73 -13.35 -5.39
N SER A 98 7.03 -13.81 -6.61
CA SER A 98 6.14 -14.70 -7.36
C SER A 98 4.72 -14.16 -7.58
N ALA A 99 4.59 -12.84 -7.69
CA ALA A 99 3.31 -12.17 -7.95
C ALA A 99 3.53 -10.91 -8.77
N ASP A 100 2.55 -10.59 -9.62
CA ASP A 100 2.56 -9.32 -10.36
C ASP A 100 2.13 -8.18 -9.45
N SER A 101 2.94 -7.13 -9.41
CA SER A 101 2.75 -6.01 -8.48
C SER A 101 1.44 -5.24 -8.73
N ASP A 102 1.12 -4.95 -9.98
CA ASP A 102 -0.11 -4.21 -10.33
C ASP A 102 -1.35 -5.04 -10.01
N PHE A 103 -1.33 -6.32 -10.33
CA PHE A 103 -2.41 -7.22 -9.99
C PHE A 103 -2.58 -7.35 -8.48
N PHE A 104 -1.48 -7.55 -7.76
CA PHE A 104 -1.51 -7.75 -6.30
C PHE A 104 -2.12 -6.54 -5.59
N LEU A 105 -1.69 -5.32 -5.95
CA LEU A 105 -2.22 -4.11 -5.34
C LEU A 105 -3.75 -4.02 -5.50
N ARG A 106 -4.25 -4.32 -6.66
CA ARG A 106 -5.69 -4.32 -6.92
C ARG A 106 -6.40 -5.44 -6.17
N ARG A 107 -5.81 -6.63 -6.15
CA ARG A 107 -6.40 -7.81 -5.49
C ARG A 107 -6.60 -7.62 -3.99
N ILE A 108 -5.59 -7.12 -3.29
CA ILE A 108 -5.67 -6.97 -1.83
C ILE A 108 -6.58 -5.82 -1.40
N ASN A 109 -6.85 -4.87 -2.28
CA ASN A 109 -7.81 -3.80 -2.03
C ASN A 109 -9.24 -4.19 -2.44
N ASN A 110 -9.44 -5.39 -3.00
CA ASN A 110 -10.74 -5.81 -3.50
C ASN A 110 -11.03 -7.26 -3.15
N GLY A 111 -12.11 -7.48 -2.43
CA GLY A 111 -12.65 -8.80 -2.17
C GLY A 111 -12.07 -9.55 -0.98
N ILE A 112 -11.23 -8.93 -0.14
CA ILE A 112 -10.69 -9.57 1.07
C ILE A 112 -10.97 -8.78 2.36
N GLN A 113 -11.82 -7.78 2.33
CA GLN A 113 -12.09 -6.93 3.50
C GLN A 113 -12.59 -7.72 4.70
N ARG A 114 -13.43 -8.73 4.49
CA ARG A 114 -13.91 -9.58 5.57
C ARG A 114 -12.76 -10.34 6.23
N GLN A 115 -11.84 -10.87 5.43
CA GLN A 115 -10.69 -11.61 5.95
C GLN A 115 -9.73 -10.69 6.71
N LEU A 116 -9.54 -9.46 6.23
CA LEU A 116 -8.76 -8.45 6.94
C LEU A 116 -9.39 -8.14 8.30
N SER A 117 -10.69 -7.95 8.33
CA SER A 117 -11.44 -7.68 9.55
C SER A 117 -11.31 -8.82 10.57
N ILE A 118 -11.39 -10.08 10.12
CA ILE A 118 -11.24 -11.26 10.97
C ILE A 118 -9.83 -11.33 11.57
N GLN A 119 -8.80 -10.99 10.81
CA GLN A 119 -7.42 -11.03 11.29
C GLN A 119 -7.05 -9.85 12.18
N ALA A 120 -7.77 -8.73 12.09
CA ALA A 120 -7.51 -7.57 12.93
C ALA A 120 -7.95 -7.83 14.37
N GLU A 121 -7.17 -7.33 15.33
CA GLU A 121 -7.39 -7.52 16.76
C GLU A 121 -7.73 -6.20 17.44
N GLY A 122 -8.48 -6.29 18.54
CA GLY A 122 -8.83 -5.14 19.38
C GLY A 122 -10.31 -4.81 19.35
N THR A 123 -10.76 -4.01 20.33
CA THR A 123 -12.18 -3.64 20.49
C THR A 123 -12.48 -2.19 20.15
N GLY A 124 -11.58 -1.27 20.39
CA GLY A 124 -11.74 0.14 20.01
C GLY A 124 -11.06 0.42 18.70
N GLN A 125 -9.73 0.34 18.71
CA GLN A 125 -8.92 0.43 17.52
C GLN A 125 -8.50 -0.97 17.07
N HIS A 126 -8.77 -1.32 15.83
CA HIS A 126 -8.45 -2.62 15.25
C HIS A 126 -7.03 -2.61 14.70
N VAL A 127 -6.23 -3.61 15.06
CA VAL A 127 -4.81 -3.70 14.68
C VAL A 127 -4.59 -4.91 13.78
N LEU A 128 -4.13 -4.66 12.56
CA LEU A 128 -3.74 -5.68 11.61
C LEU A 128 -2.21 -5.65 11.46
N SER A 129 -1.53 -6.64 12.03
CA SER A 129 -0.09 -6.78 11.83
C SER A 129 0.22 -7.37 10.46
N LEU A 130 1.44 -7.18 9.98
CA LEU A 130 1.90 -7.81 8.74
C LEU A 130 1.87 -9.34 8.86
N LYS A 131 2.21 -9.88 10.03
CA LYS A 131 2.12 -11.31 10.31
C LYS A 131 0.70 -11.83 10.12
N LYS A 132 -0.30 -11.12 10.63
CA LYS A 132 -1.71 -11.49 10.49
C LYS A 132 -2.18 -11.36 9.04
N PHE A 133 -1.78 -10.31 8.36
CA PHE A 133 -2.06 -10.14 6.94
C PHE A 133 -1.53 -11.33 6.11
N LYS A 134 -0.33 -11.80 6.42
CA LYS A 134 0.30 -12.93 5.72
C LYS A 134 -0.42 -14.27 5.95
N ASN A 135 -1.25 -14.38 6.98
CA ASN A 135 -2.05 -15.60 7.23
C ASN A 135 -3.29 -15.70 6.33
N ILE A 136 -3.66 -14.63 5.66
CA ILE A 136 -4.85 -14.62 4.79
C ILE A 136 -4.61 -15.51 3.57
N VAL A 137 -5.64 -16.29 3.22
CA VAL A 137 -5.66 -17.11 2.00
C VAL A 137 -6.65 -16.47 1.03
N ALA A 138 -6.23 -16.27 -0.19
CA ALA A 138 -7.05 -15.68 -1.23
C ALA A 138 -6.84 -16.38 -2.57
N MET A 139 -7.80 -16.23 -3.47
CA MET A 139 -7.71 -16.82 -4.81
C MET A 139 -6.85 -15.96 -5.71
N PHE A 140 -5.91 -16.59 -6.41
CA PHE A 140 -5.00 -15.95 -7.35
C PHE A 140 -4.89 -16.79 -8.62
N PRO A 141 -4.84 -16.15 -9.80
CA PRO A 141 -4.49 -16.84 -11.02
C PRO A 141 -2.98 -17.10 -11.09
N SER A 142 -2.52 -17.79 -12.14
CA SER A 142 -1.09 -17.95 -12.40
C SER A 142 -0.40 -16.60 -12.51
N GLU A 143 0.90 -16.54 -12.25
CA GLU A 143 1.67 -15.30 -12.34
C GLU A 143 1.59 -14.66 -13.73
N GLY A 144 1.64 -15.48 -14.80
CA GLY A 144 1.48 -14.97 -16.17
C GLY A 144 0.12 -14.34 -16.41
N GLU A 145 -0.94 -14.92 -15.88
CA GLU A 145 -2.28 -14.36 -15.98
C GLU A 145 -2.45 -13.11 -15.13
N GLN A 146 -1.85 -13.09 -13.93
CA GLN A 146 -1.80 -11.88 -13.09
C GLN A 146 -1.22 -10.70 -13.87
N LYS A 147 -0.13 -10.92 -14.59
CA LYS A 147 0.53 -9.89 -15.38
C LYS A 147 -0.39 -9.34 -16.47
N LYS A 148 -1.12 -10.22 -17.16
CA LYS A 148 -2.09 -9.82 -18.20
C LYS A 148 -3.22 -8.99 -17.61
N ILE A 149 -3.80 -9.43 -16.50
CA ILE A 149 -4.90 -8.74 -15.82
C ILE A 149 -4.43 -7.40 -15.27
N GLY A 150 -3.28 -7.38 -14.60
CA GLY A 150 -2.69 -6.17 -14.04
C GLY A 150 -2.41 -5.13 -15.11
N SER A 151 -1.82 -5.53 -16.24
CA SER A 151 -1.57 -4.66 -17.38
C SER A 151 -2.86 -4.10 -17.98
N PHE A 152 -3.88 -4.94 -18.12
CA PHE A 152 -5.18 -4.51 -18.65
C PHE A 152 -5.80 -3.39 -17.82
N PHE A 153 -5.87 -3.59 -16.51
CA PHE A 153 -6.46 -2.59 -15.61
C PHE A 153 -5.61 -1.33 -15.49
N LYS A 154 -4.28 -1.47 -15.53
CA LYS A 154 -3.38 -0.30 -15.54
C LYS A 154 -3.61 0.56 -16.79
N GLN A 155 -3.71 -0.05 -17.95
CA GLN A 155 -4.01 0.65 -19.19
C GLN A 155 -5.38 1.33 -19.15
N LEU A 156 -6.37 0.65 -18.56
CA LEU A 156 -7.70 1.22 -18.38
C LEU A 156 -7.66 2.44 -17.44
N ASP A 157 -6.96 2.34 -16.31
CA ASP A 157 -6.78 3.46 -15.38
C ASP A 157 -6.09 4.64 -16.05
N ASP A 158 -5.04 4.40 -16.85
CA ASP A 158 -4.32 5.44 -17.58
C ASP A 158 -5.23 6.12 -18.62
N THR A 159 -6.08 5.35 -19.29
CA THR A 159 -7.04 5.87 -20.26
C THR A 159 -8.11 6.74 -19.59
N ILE A 160 -8.63 6.30 -18.44
CA ILE A 160 -9.60 7.06 -17.65
C ILE A 160 -8.96 8.38 -17.18
N ALA A 161 -7.74 8.34 -16.67
CA ALA A 161 -7.01 9.52 -16.22
C ALA A 161 -6.78 10.51 -17.37
N LEU A 162 -6.46 10.03 -18.56
CA LEU A 162 -6.28 10.86 -19.75
C LEU A 162 -7.60 11.54 -20.16
N HIS A 163 -8.71 10.82 -20.16
CA HIS A 163 -10.02 11.39 -20.44
C HIS A 163 -10.44 12.43 -19.41
N GLN A 164 -10.17 12.17 -18.14
CA GLN A 164 -10.45 13.11 -17.05
C GLN A 164 -9.70 14.43 -17.29
N ARG A 165 -8.41 14.36 -17.63
CA ARG A 165 -7.60 15.55 -17.93
C ARG A 165 -8.12 16.32 -19.14
N LYS A 166 -8.60 15.64 -20.17
CA LYS A 166 -9.20 16.28 -21.34
C LYS A 166 -10.49 17.01 -20.99
N LEU A 167 -11.32 16.43 -20.12
CA LEU A 167 -12.54 17.07 -19.65
C LEU A 167 -12.24 18.32 -18.83
N ASP A 168 -11.21 18.27 -17.99
CA ASP A 168 -10.82 19.38 -17.11
C ASP A 168 -10.26 20.59 -17.90
N THR A 169 -9.83 20.39 -19.16
CA THR A 169 -9.29 21.44 -20.01
C THR A 169 -10.31 22.05 -20.99
N LEU A 170 -11.53 21.56 -21.00
CA LEU A 170 -12.59 22.08 -21.87
C LEU A 170 -13.24 23.36 -21.32
#